data_7709e22cf7e5d87dcda6bbd5d316ddae
#
_entry.id   7709e22cf7e5d87dcda6bbd5d316ddae
#
_cell.length_a   1.000
_cell.length_b   1.000
_cell.length_c   1.000
_cell.angle_alpha   90.00
_cell.angle_beta   90.00
_cell.angle_gamma   90.00
#
_symmetry.space_group_name_H-M   'P 1'
#
loop_
_entity.id
_entity.type
_entity.pdbx_description
1 polymer ?
#
loop_
_entity_poly.entity_id
_entity_poly.type
_entity_poly.pdbx_seq_one_letter_code
_entity_poly.pdbx_strand_id
1 'polypeptide(L)'
;MKEFIQRVGGAASGMVIPNIGAFVAWGLITALFIGPGWLPNEELSSMVGPMITYLLPCLIGYTGGKMVYGHRGGVIGAVTTFAAITGTGSIQFFGAMLVGPGSAWLLKKVDGALQDSVPEGFEMLYDNFSLGILGLGTSVVTNIGLSPILVAISDGLGNAAASLVDSGLVPLADIPIEVAKVLFLNNAVNHGVLTPLGAAESAEVGKSIYFMLEANPGPGLGLLLAYWFAGSGMWKASAPGSIIIHFFGGIHEIYFPYVLAHPIMIIAMWAGGVSADLWFVATDAGLVGPASVSYTHLTLPTNREV
;
A
#
# COMPACT_ATOMS: atom_id res chain seq x y z
N MET A 1 11.63 -2.58 22.55
CA MET A 1 11.43 -2.94 21.15
C MET A 1 9.97 -3.27 20.83
N LYS A 2 9.31 -4.22 21.54
CA LYS A 2 7.90 -4.61 21.32
C LYS A 2 6.92 -3.42 21.39
N GLU A 3 7.03 -2.57 22.42
CA GLU A 3 6.17 -1.39 22.57
C GLU A 3 6.36 -0.34 21.46
N PHE A 4 7.60 -0.15 21.00
CA PHE A 4 7.89 0.75 19.87
C PHE A 4 7.22 0.24 18.59
N ILE A 5 7.38 -1.04 18.26
CA ILE A 5 6.77 -1.65 17.07
C ILE A 5 5.24 -1.58 17.13
N GLN A 6 4.65 -1.85 18.31
CA GLN A 6 3.19 -1.74 18.51
C GLN A 6 2.70 -0.29 18.36
N ARG A 7 3.47 0.68 18.84
CA ARG A 7 3.12 2.11 18.72
C ARG A 7 3.18 2.58 17.27
N VAL A 8 4.22 2.20 16.53
CA VAL A 8 4.36 2.52 15.10
C VAL A 8 3.26 1.84 14.28
N GLY A 9 3.03 0.54 14.50
CA GLY A 9 1.97 -0.19 13.81
C GLY A 9 0.57 0.36 14.13
N GLY A 10 0.31 0.72 15.40
CA GLY A 10 -0.94 1.36 15.80
C GLY A 10 -1.13 2.74 15.17
N ALA A 11 -0.07 3.52 15.03
CA ALA A 11 -0.13 4.80 14.33
C ALA A 11 -0.41 4.59 12.83
N ALA A 12 0.31 3.68 12.17
CA ALA A 12 0.12 3.38 10.75
C ALA A 12 -1.31 2.89 10.46
N SER A 13 -1.81 1.92 11.22
CA SER A 13 -3.19 1.44 11.07
C SER A 13 -4.22 2.53 11.36
N GLY A 14 -3.96 3.42 12.34
CA GLY A 14 -4.79 4.59 12.63
C GLY A 14 -4.90 5.59 11.49
N MET A 15 -3.92 5.63 10.58
CA MET A 15 -3.97 6.45 9.36
C MET A 15 -4.80 5.78 8.25
N VAL A 16 -4.83 4.45 8.19
CA VAL A 16 -5.50 3.69 7.12
C VAL A 16 -6.97 3.43 7.45
N ILE A 17 -7.28 2.99 8.67
CA ILE A 17 -8.62 2.55 9.07
C ILE A 17 -9.72 3.59 8.79
N PRO A 18 -9.56 4.89 9.10
CA PRO A 18 -10.60 5.89 8.80
C PRO A 18 -10.87 6.04 7.31
N ASN A 19 -9.96 5.61 6.46
CA ASN A 19 -10.03 5.71 5.02
C ASN A 19 -10.47 4.40 4.32
N ILE A 20 -10.79 3.34 5.07
CA ILE A 20 -11.22 2.04 4.51
C ILE A 20 -12.38 2.20 3.51
N GLY A 21 -13.35 3.09 3.79
CA GLY A 21 -14.45 3.37 2.88
C GLY A 21 -14.01 3.82 1.49
N ALA A 22 -12.93 4.60 1.40
CA ALA A 22 -12.35 5.03 0.11
C ALA A 22 -11.65 3.87 -0.61
N PHE A 23 -10.97 2.97 0.12
CA PHE A 23 -10.41 1.73 -0.44
C PHE A 23 -11.51 0.80 -0.95
N VAL A 24 -12.62 0.67 -0.20
CA VAL A 24 -13.80 -0.10 -0.65
C VAL A 24 -14.36 0.47 -1.95
N ALA A 25 -14.55 1.79 -2.02
CA ALA A 25 -15.06 2.45 -3.22
C ALA A 25 -14.12 2.21 -4.42
N TRP A 26 -12.81 2.42 -4.24
CA TRP A 26 -11.81 2.13 -5.27
C TRP A 26 -11.85 0.67 -5.71
N GLY A 27 -11.93 -0.26 -4.77
CA GLY A 27 -11.97 -1.69 -5.06
C GLY A 27 -13.21 -2.12 -5.82
N LEU A 28 -14.38 -1.58 -5.47
CA LEU A 28 -15.62 -1.86 -6.20
C LEU A 28 -15.58 -1.28 -7.63
N ILE A 29 -15.06 -0.04 -7.79
CA ILE A 29 -14.87 0.57 -9.10
C ILE A 29 -13.92 -0.28 -9.94
N THR A 30 -12.81 -0.74 -9.35
CA THR A 30 -11.84 -1.62 -10.01
C THR A 30 -12.51 -2.94 -10.44
N ALA A 31 -13.12 -3.66 -9.49
CA ALA A 31 -13.73 -4.96 -9.77
C ALA A 31 -14.87 -4.90 -10.81
N LEU A 32 -15.59 -3.80 -10.84
CA LEU A 32 -16.70 -3.64 -11.79
C LEU A 32 -16.23 -3.22 -13.18
N PHE A 33 -15.35 -2.22 -13.30
CA PHE A 33 -15.24 -1.44 -14.53
C PHE A 33 -13.95 -1.65 -15.33
N ILE A 34 -12.89 -2.25 -14.77
CA ILE A 34 -11.68 -2.55 -15.57
C ILE A 34 -12.01 -3.54 -16.72
N GLY A 35 -11.13 -3.61 -17.72
CA GLY A 35 -11.33 -4.49 -18.89
C GLY A 35 -11.76 -5.91 -18.55
N PRO A 36 -11.07 -6.63 -17.63
CA PRO A 36 -11.49 -7.95 -17.16
C PRO A 36 -12.57 -7.91 -16.05
N GLY A 37 -13.14 -6.75 -15.72
CA GLY A 37 -14.15 -6.57 -14.66
C GLY A 37 -15.51 -7.14 -14.99
N TRP A 38 -16.44 -7.08 -14.03
CA TRP A 38 -17.79 -7.64 -14.17
C TRP A 38 -18.68 -6.85 -15.13
N LEU A 39 -18.45 -5.55 -15.25
CA LEU A 39 -19.18 -4.63 -16.12
C LEU A 39 -18.16 -3.68 -16.80
N PRO A 40 -17.30 -4.18 -17.71
CA PRO A 40 -16.22 -3.41 -18.28
C PRO A 40 -16.70 -2.08 -18.88
N ASN A 41 -16.06 -0.97 -18.47
CA ASN A 41 -16.37 0.36 -18.96
C ASN A 41 -15.10 1.22 -18.92
N GLU A 42 -14.57 1.59 -20.06
CA GLU A 42 -13.30 2.30 -20.20
C GLU A 42 -13.34 3.69 -19.53
N GLU A 43 -14.45 4.42 -19.68
CA GLU A 43 -14.61 5.74 -19.07
C GLU A 43 -14.60 5.65 -17.53
N LEU A 44 -15.37 4.73 -16.95
CA LEU A 44 -15.44 4.56 -15.50
C LEU A 44 -14.13 3.96 -14.93
N SER A 45 -13.47 3.09 -15.65
CA SER A 45 -12.19 2.51 -15.23
C SER A 45 -11.06 3.53 -15.19
N SER A 46 -11.19 4.66 -15.90
CA SER A 46 -10.21 5.76 -15.85
C SER A 46 -10.02 6.36 -14.45
N MET A 47 -11.00 6.19 -13.54
CA MET A 47 -10.88 6.61 -12.14
C MET A 47 -9.91 5.75 -11.32
N VAL A 48 -9.69 4.49 -11.71
CA VAL A 48 -8.92 3.52 -10.91
C VAL A 48 -7.50 3.98 -10.66
N GLY A 49 -6.78 4.34 -11.74
CA GLY A 49 -5.40 4.81 -11.64
C GLY A 49 -5.24 6.05 -10.75
N PRO A 50 -5.94 7.16 -11.02
CA PRO A 50 -5.86 8.38 -10.18
C PRO A 50 -6.24 8.14 -8.72
N MET A 51 -7.23 7.30 -8.44
CA MET A 51 -7.62 7.00 -7.06
C MET A 51 -6.50 6.29 -6.28
N ILE A 52 -5.91 5.24 -6.81
CA ILE A 52 -4.86 4.50 -6.11
C ILE A 52 -3.55 5.29 -6.04
N THR A 53 -3.23 6.04 -7.09
CA THR A 53 -1.96 6.78 -7.16
C THR A 53 -1.96 8.04 -6.30
N TYR A 54 -3.04 8.80 -6.31
CA TYR A 54 -3.08 10.12 -5.68
C TYR A 54 -4.06 10.21 -4.51
N LEU A 55 -5.34 9.84 -4.73
CA LEU A 55 -6.38 10.07 -3.74
C LEU A 55 -6.13 9.29 -2.44
N LEU A 56 -5.95 7.99 -2.54
CA LEU A 56 -5.82 7.12 -1.35
C LEU A 56 -4.57 7.45 -0.52
N PRO A 57 -3.36 7.61 -1.10
CA PRO A 57 -2.20 8.04 -0.32
C PRO A 57 -2.37 9.44 0.29
N CYS A 58 -2.96 10.40 -0.44
CA CYS A 58 -3.22 11.74 0.10
C CYS A 58 -4.21 11.71 1.29
N LEU A 59 -5.22 10.84 1.25
CA LEU A 59 -6.14 10.63 2.39
C LEU A 59 -5.42 10.07 3.62
N ILE A 60 -4.48 9.14 3.41
CA ILE A 60 -3.64 8.60 4.50
C ILE A 60 -2.74 9.68 5.07
N GLY A 61 -2.06 10.46 4.22
CA GLY A 61 -1.21 11.57 4.66
C GLY A 61 -2.00 12.66 5.38
N TYR A 62 -3.21 12.99 4.88
CA TYR A 62 -4.15 13.89 5.57
C TYR A 62 -4.51 13.34 6.95
N THR A 63 -4.91 12.09 7.05
CA THR A 63 -5.30 11.46 8.32
C THR A 63 -4.14 11.44 9.30
N GLY A 64 -2.93 11.07 8.85
CA GLY A 64 -1.72 11.09 9.67
C GLY A 64 -1.36 12.48 10.16
N GLY A 65 -1.42 13.46 9.30
CA GLY A 65 -1.21 14.87 9.66
C GLY A 65 -2.27 15.38 10.65
N LYS A 66 -3.55 15.02 10.42
CA LYS A 66 -4.66 15.36 11.30
C LYS A 66 -4.50 14.77 12.71
N MET A 67 -3.99 13.56 12.82
CA MET A 67 -3.70 12.92 14.12
C MET A 67 -2.65 13.70 14.93
N VAL A 68 -1.72 14.40 14.27
CA VAL A 68 -0.65 15.17 14.91
C VAL A 68 -1.06 16.61 15.24
N TYR A 69 -1.74 17.29 14.29
CA TYR A 69 -2.04 18.72 14.42
C TYR A 69 -3.39 19.11 13.81
N GLY A 70 -4.43 18.34 14.04
CA GLY A 70 -5.80 18.67 13.62
C GLY A 70 -5.94 18.93 12.11
N HIS A 71 -6.89 19.79 11.74
CA HIS A 71 -7.18 20.06 10.32
C HIS A 71 -5.98 20.62 9.55
N ARG A 72 -5.27 21.59 10.12
CA ARG A 72 -4.08 22.19 9.52
C ARG A 72 -2.99 21.16 9.23
N GLY A 73 -2.76 20.26 10.21
CA GLY A 73 -1.85 19.12 10.04
C GLY A 73 -2.29 18.19 8.93
N GLY A 74 -3.61 17.97 8.77
CA GLY A 74 -4.14 17.17 7.67
C GLY A 74 -3.85 17.78 6.30
N VAL A 75 -4.08 19.09 6.16
CA VAL A 75 -3.86 19.78 4.88
C VAL A 75 -2.39 19.72 4.46
N ILE A 76 -1.46 20.10 5.34
CA ILE A 76 -0.01 20.02 5.01
C ILE A 76 0.44 18.58 4.76
N GLY A 77 -0.13 17.61 5.49
CA GLY A 77 0.15 16.19 5.30
C GLY A 77 -0.25 15.70 3.90
N ALA A 78 -1.42 16.11 3.40
CA ALA A 78 -1.86 15.79 2.04
C ALA A 78 -0.95 16.42 0.98
N VAL A 79 -0.62 17.70 1.13
CA VAL A 79 0.26 18.45 0.20
C VAL A 79 1.65 17.79 0.12
N THR A 80 2.25 17.47 1.26
CA THR A 80 3.58 16.83 1.30
C THR A 80 3.53 15.39 0.76
N THR A 81 2.42 14.67 0.97
CA THR A 81 2.22 13.33 0.39
C THR A 81 2.18 13.37 -1.13
N PHE A 82 1.49 14.35 -1.71
CA PHE A 82 1.48 14.54 -3.15
C PHE A 82 2.89 14.76 -3.72
N ALA A 83 3.75 15.50 -2.99
CA ALA A 83 5.15 15.67 -3.36
C ALA A 83 5.96 14.36 -3.30
N ALA A 84 5.67 13.46 -2.35
CA ALA A 84 6.28 12.14 -2.31
C ALA A 84 5.90 11.29 -3.53
N ILE A 85 4.61 11.30 -3.92
CA ILE A 85 4.12 10.58 -5.09
C ILE A 85 4.81 11.08 -6.37
N THR A 86 4.85 12.39 -6.55
CA THR A 86 5.45 13.00 -7.75
C THR A 86 6.97 12.84 -7.80
N GLY A 87 7.65 12.82 -6.65
CA GLY A 87 9.10 12.64 -6.55
C GLY A 87 9.55 11.20 -6.80
N THR A 88 8.72 10.22 -6.46
CA THR A 88 9.02 8.79 -6.69
C THR A 88 8.47 8.30 -8.03
N GLY A 89 7.49 8.97 -8.62
CA GLY A 89 6.76 8.49 -9.79
C GLY A 89 5.92 7.23 -9.53
N SER A 90 5.67 6.89 -8.26
CA SER A 90 4.99 5.65 -7.86
C SER A 90 3.99 5.88 -6.72
N ILE A 91 3.14 4.89 -6.47
CA ILE A 91 2.17 4.90 -5.38
C ILE A 91 2.90 4.94 -4.03
N GLN A 92 2.57 5.93 -3.18
CA GLN A 92 3.32 6.22 -1.96
C GLN A 92 2.45 6.16 -0.69
N PHE A 93 1.93 4.98 -0.35
CA PHE A 93 1.25 4.79 0.94
C PHE A 93 2.21 4.85 2.12
N PHE A 94 3.36 4.18 2.02
CA PHE A 94 4.40 4.23 3.05
C PHE A 94 4.97 5.63 3.19
N GLY A 95 5.27 6.28 2.07
CA GLY A 95 5.68 7.69 2.06
C GLY A 95 4.67 8.58 2.77
N ALA A 96 3.37 8.43 2.49
CA ALA A 96 2.29 9.19 3.13
C ALA A 96 2.27 9.04 4.66
N MET A 97 2.49 7.81 5.16
CA MET A 97 2.55 7.51 6.60
C MET A 97 3.74 8.16 7.29
N LEU A 98 4.79 8.50 6.57
CA LEU A 98 5.98 9.20 7.09
C LEU A 98 5.82 10.72 6.96
N VAL A 99 5.54 11.21 5.73
CA VAL A 99 5.57 12.64 5.47
C VAL A 99 4.34 13.37 6.00
N GLY A 100 3.17 12.72 6.06
CA GLY A 100 1.95 13.30 6.59
C GLY A 100 2.10 13.75 8.05
N PRO A 101 2.39 12.84 8.99
CA PRO A 101 2.65 13.19 10.38
C PRO A 101 3.89 14.07 10.56
N GLY A 102 4.95 13.83 9.76
CA GLY A 102 6.21 14.56 9.84
C GLY A 102 6.06 16.05 9.52
N SER A 103 5.39 16.38 8.41
CA SER A 103 5.11 17.76 8.02
C SER A 103 4.16 18.47 9.00
N ALA A 104 3.15 17.75 9.50
CA ALA A 104 2.23 18.26 10.51
C ALA A 104 2.93 18.54 11.84
N TRP A 105 3.86 17.68 12.26
CA TRP A 105 4.69 17.91 13.44
C TRP A 105 5.56 19.16 13.30
N LEU A 106 6.16 19.36 12.12
CA LEU A 106 6.94 20.57 11.84
C LEU A 106 6.06 21.82 11.92
N LEU A 107 4.90 21.83 11.27
CA LEU A 107 3.94 22.93 11.33
C LEU A 107 3.53 23.24 12.76
N LYS A 108 3.20 22.21 13.56
CA LYS A 108 2.88 22.37 14.99
C LYS A 108 4.00 23.02 15.78
N LYS A 109 5.26 22.70 15.47
CA LYS A 109 6.42 23.30 16.14
C LYS A 109 6.59 24.78 15.77
N VAL A 110 6.41 25.11 14.50
CA VAL A 110 6.51 26.49 14.01
C VAL A 110 5.38 27.34 14.57
N ASP A 111 4.14 26.84 14.53
CA ASP A 111 2.99 27.56 15.11
C ASP A 111 3.18 27.78 16.62
N GLY A 112 3.64 26.77 17.36
CA GLY A 112 3.93 26.90 18.79
C GLY A 112 5.04 27.90 19.15
N ALA A 113 5.87 28.28 18.18
CA ALA A 113 6.92 29.28 18.38
C ALA A 113 6.51 30.69 17.95
N LEU A 114 5.61 30.84 16.99
CA LEU A 114 5.32 32.10 16.32
C LEU A 114 3.90 32.62 16.55
N GLN A 115 2.93 31.75 16.84
CA GLN A 115 1.50 32.08 16.88
C GLN A 115 1.18 33.17 17.92
N ASP A 116 1.81 33.14 19.08
CA ASP A 116 1.63 34.13 20.14
C ASP A 116 2.18 35.53 19.78
N SER A 117 2.98 35.63 18.72
CA SER A 117 3.54 36.89 18.21
C SER A 117 2.71 37.48 17.07
N VAL A 118 1.64 36.84 16.66
CA VAL A 118 0.76 37.30 15.57
C VAL A 118 -0.14 38.40 16.10
N PRO A 119 -0.18 39.59 15.47
CA PRO A 119 -1.09 40.68 15.89
C PRO A 119 -2.56 40.27 15.71
N GLU A 120 -3.41 40.82 16.58
CA GLU A 120 -4.86 40.64 16.50
C GLU A 120 -5.41 41.01 15.09
N GLY A 121 -6.23 40.13 14.52
CA GLY A 121 -6.81 40.29 13.16
C GLY A 121 -5.96 39.75 12.02
N PHE A 122 -4.73 39.30 12.28
CA PHE A 122 -3.84 38.69 11.29
C PHE A 122 -3.75 37.16 11.39
N GLU A 123 -4.51 36.53 12.30
CA GLU A 123 -4.43 35.09 12.59
C GLU A 123 -4.75 34.27 11.33
N MET A 124 -5.80 34.63 10.57
CA MET A 124 -6.15 33.91 9.35
C MET A 124 -5.06 34.02 8.29
N LEU A 125 -4.43 35.19 8.16
CA LEU A 125 -3.32 35.39 7.22
C LEU A 125 -2.13 34.52 7.62
N TYR A 126 -1.73 34.60 8.89
CA TYR A 126 -0.65 33.76 9.43
C TYR A 126 -0.93 32.27 9.21
N ASP A 127 -2.12 31.81 9.56
CA ASP A 127 -2.53 30.41 9.45
C ASP A 127 -2.40 29.86 8.02
N ASN A 128 -2.82 30.61 7.03
CA ASN A 128 -2.74 30.19 5.65
C ASN A 128 -1.30 30.26 5.09
N PHE A 129 -0.59 31.35 5.38
CA PHE A 129 0.76 31.54 4.84
C PHE A 129 1.80 30.66 5.53
N SER A 130 1.73 30.45 6.84
CA SER A 130 2.64 29.54 7.54
C SER A 130 2.48 28.11 7.02
N LEU A 131 1.23 27.64 6.85
CA LEU A 131 0.96 26.34 6.24
C LEU A 131 1.46 26.27 4.80
N GLY A 132 1.19 27.28 3.98
CA GLY A 132 1.59 27.30 2.57
C GLY A 132 3.10 27.32 2.37
N ILE A 133 3.82 28.15 3.13
CA ILE A 133 5.29 28.26 3.07
C ILE A 133 5.96 26.98 3.58
N LEU A 134 5.48 26.44 4.70
CA LEU A 134 5.99 25.16 5.21
C LEU A 134 5.60 23.99 4.30
N GLY A 135 4.40 24.02 3.72
CA GLY A 135 3.97 23.05 2.71
C GLY A 135 4.88 23.04 1.49
N LEU A 136 5.26 24.20 0.99
CA LEU A 136 6.28 24.32 -0.06
C LEU A 136 7.61 23.72 0.39
N GLY A 137 8.13 24.13 1.53
CA GLY A 137 9.42 23.65 2.05
C GLY A 137 9.45 22.14 2.27
N THR A 138 8.43 21.60 2.94
CA THR A 138 8.32 20.13 3.18
C THR A 138 8.12 19.36 1.87
N SER A 139 7.39 19.91 0.89
CA SER A 139 7.22 19.28 -0.42
C SER A 139 8.53 19.21 -1.20
N VAL A 140 9.32 20.28 -1.21
CA VAL A 140 10.64 20.30 -1.88
C VAL A 140 11.58 19.29 -1.20
N VAL A 141 11.68 19.32 0.14
CA VAL A 141 12.53 18.38 0.89
C VAL A 141 12.09 16.93 0.67
N THR A 142 10.79 16.66 0.62
CA THR A 142 10.26 15.33 0.35
C THR A 142 10.58 14.87 -1.05
N ASN A 143 10.30 15.70 -2.05
CA ASN A 143 10.48 15.35 -3.46
C ASN A 143 11.96 15.07 -3.79
N ILE A 144 12.87 15.94 -3.35
CA ILE A 144 14.29 15.84 -3.69
C ILE A 144 15.08 14.96 -2.71
N GLY A 145 14.72 15.00 -1.42
CA GLY A 145 15.51 14.36 -0.36
C GLY A 145 14.97 12.99 0.06
N LEU A 146 13.68 12.87 0.33
CA LEU A 146 13.10 11.63 0.85
C LEU A 146 12.70 10.65 -0.26
N SER A 147 12.22 11.15 -1.39
CA SER A 147 11.76 10.29 -2.49
C SER A 147 12.82 9.30 -3.00
N PRO A 148 14.10 9.68 -3.19
CA PRO A 148 15.14 8.72 -3.53
C PRO A 148 15.33 7.60 -2.51
N ILE A 149 15.15 7.89 -1.23
CA ILE A 149 15.24 6.90 -0.15
C ILE A 149 14.07 5.91 -0.24
N LEU A 150 12.85 6.42 -0.48
CA LEU A 150 11.66 5.58 -0.64
C LEU A 150 11.79 4.64 -1.85
N VAL A 151 12.32 5.15 -2.96
CA VAL A 151 12.63 4.34 -4.15
C VAL A 151 13.66 3.27 -3.82
N ALA A 152 14.77 3.63 -3.18
CA ALA A 152 15.82 2.68 -2.81
C ALA A 152 15.33 1.55 -1.89
N ILE A 153 14.40 1.84 -0.98
CA ILE A 153 13.78 0.81 -0.12
C ILE A 153 12.92 -0.14 -0.97
N SER A 154 12.10 0.40 -1.86
CA SER A 154 11.23 -0.40 -2.74
C SER A 154 12.06 -1.29 -3.67
N ASP A 155 13.06 -0.73 -4.32
CA ASP A 155 13.96 -1.45 -5.22
C ASP A 155 14.76 -2.51 -4.47
N GLY A 156 15.23 -2.20 -3.25
CA GLY A 156 15.94 -3.14 -2.40
C GLY A 156 15.11 -4.38 -2.06
N LEU A 157 13.83 -4.21 -1.72
CA LEU A 157 12.91 -5.31 -1.44
C LEU A 157 12.59 -6.12 -2.71
N GLY A 158 12.36 -5.45 -3.83
CA GLY A 158 12.10 -6.10 -5.12
C GLY A 158 13.30 -6.91 -5.62
N ASN A 159 14.49 -6.33 -5.58
CA ASN A 159 15.73 -6.99 -5.98
C ASN A 159 16.08 -8.16 -5.06
N ALA A 160 15.78 -8.07 -3.75
CA ALA A 160 15.95 -9.20 -2.84
C ALA A 160 15.03 -10.36 -3.21
N ALA A 161 13.76 -10.09 -3.55
CA ALA A 161 12.82 -11.10 -4.02
C ALA A 161 13.30 -11.75 -5.33
N ALA A 162 13.69 -10.95 -6.33
CA ALA A 162 14.19 -11.43 -7.61
C ALA A 162 15.43 -12.29 -7.45
N SER A 163 16.41 -11.87 -6.65
CA SER A 163 17.63 -12.64 -6.39
C SER A 163 17.37 -14.00 -5.76
N LEU A 164 16.34 -14.11 -4.92
CA LEU A 164 15.93 -15.39 -4.32
C LEU A 164 15.30 -16.31 -5.39
N VAL A 165 14.49 -15.77 -6.29
CA VAL A 165 13.91 -16.53 -7.41
C VAL A 165 15.02 -17.02 -8.34
N ASP A 166 15.92 -16.14 -8.79
CA ASP A 166 17.03 -16.46 -9.68
C ASP A 166 17.99 -17.51 -9.09
N SER A 167 18.10 -17.53 -7.75
CA SER A 167 18.90 -18.52 -7.03
C SER A 167 18.18 -19.87 -6.83
N GLY A 168 16.96 -20.04 -7.36
CA GLY A 168 16.13 -21.22 -7.16
C GLY A 168 15.47 -21.32 -5.78
N LEU A 169 15.57 -20.26 -4.96
CA LEU A 169 14.97 -20.19 -3.62
C LEU A 169 13.61 -19.49 -3.66
N VAL A 170 12.82 -19.79 -4.70
CA VAL A 170 11.51 -19.17 -4.96
C VAL A 170 10.62 -19.05 -3.72
N PRO A 171 10.45 -20.11 -2.88
CA PRO A 171 9.59 -20.00 -1.71
C PRO A 171 10.04 -18.96 -0.68
N LEU A 172 11.32 -18.60 -0.66
CA LEU A 172 11.84 -17.59 0.25
C LEU A 172 11.65 -16.15 -0.30
N ALA A 173 11.33 -16.01 -1.58
CA ALA A 173 11.07 -14.70 -2.18
C ALA A 173 9.87 -13.99 -1.53
N ASP A 174 8.93 -14.75 -0.97
CA ASP A 174 7.77 -14.20 -0.29
C ASP A 174 8.13 -13.46 1.03
N ILE A 175 9.30 -13.73 1.60
CA ILE A 175 9.75 -13.00 2.81
C ILE A 175 9.89 -11.50 2.57
N PRO A 176 10.71 -11.02 1.61
CA PRO A 176 10.75 -9.59 1.27
C PRO A 176 9.45 -9.07 0.64
N ILE A 177 8.72 -9.92 -0.11
CA ILE A 177 7.45 -9.52 -0.74
C ILE A 177 6.39 -9.21 0.31
N GLU A 178 6.17 -10.05 1.32
CA GLU A 178 5.20 -9.80 2.37
C GLU A 178 5.57 -8.57 3.24
N VAL A 179 6.87 -8.30 3.44
CA VAL A 179 7.31 -7.05 4.06
C VAL A 179 6.93 -5.85 3.19
N ALA A 180 7.16 -5.93 1.88
CA ALA A 180 6.79 -4.88 0.94
C ALA A 180 5.27 -4.64 0.94
N LYS A 181 4.45 -5.70 0.92
CA LYS A 181 2.99 -5.61 1.01
C LYS A 181 2.57 -4.84 2.26
N VAL A 182 3.00 -5.28 3.44
CA VAL A 182 2.61 -4.65 4.71
C VAL A 182 3.05 -3.18 4.82
N LEU A 183 4.14 -2.81 4.17
CA LEU A 183 4.61 -1.43 4.05
C LEU A 183 3.93 -0.66 2.90
N PHE A 184 2.95 -1.25 2.21
CA PHE A 184 2.30 -0.66 1.04
C PHE A 184 3.28 -0.32 -0.11
N LEU A 185 4.36 -1.08 -0.23
CA LEU A 185 5.34 -1.01 -1.32
C LEU A 185 5.12 -2.09 -2.38
N ASN A 186 4.08 -2.92 -2.22
CA ASN A 186 3.74 -4.02 -3.11
C ASN A 186 3.64 -3.60 -4.57
N ASN A 187 2.96 -2.50 -4.87
CA ASN A 187 2.84 -2.01 -6.25
C ASN A 187 4.19 -1.60 -6.85
N ALA A 188 5.08 -0.98 -6.07
CA ALA A 188 6.41 -0.61 -6.55
C ALA A 188 7.28 -1.85 -6.82
N VAL A 189 7.25 -2.85 -5.93
CA VAL A 189 7.95 -4.13 -6.10
C VAL A 189 7.37 -4.91 -7.28
N ASN A 190 6.05 -5.01 -7.38
CA ASN A 190 5.39 -5.76 -8.43
C ASN A 190 5.64 -5.14 -9.81
N HIS A 191 5.29 -3.87 -9.99
CA HIS A 191 5.43 -3.21 -11.30
C HIS A 191 6.88 -2.83 -11.63
N GLY A 192 7.71 -2.56 -10.64
CA GLY A 192 9.11 -2.18 -10.83
C GLY A 192 10.03 -3.37 -11.11
N VAL A 193 9.77 -4.54 -10.52
CA VAL A 193 10.67 -5.69 -10.56
C VAL A 193 9.97 -6.96 -11.05
N LEU A 194 8.94 -7.44 -10.35
CA LEU A 194 8.39 -8.77 -10.62
C LEU A 194 7.69 -8.87 -11.96
N THR A 195 6.90 -7.87 -12.34
CA THR A 195 6.17 -7.87 -13.62
C THR A 195 7.11 -7.82 -14.82
N PRO A 196 8.15 -6.96 -14.90
CA PRO A 196 9.12 -6.98 -15.98
C PRO A 196 9.87 -8.32 -16.12
N LEU A 197 10.31 -8.91 -14.99
CA LEU A 197 10.97 -10.21 -14.99
C LEU A 197 10.03 -11.32 -15.45
N GLY A 198 8.79 -11.31 -14.95
CA GLY A 198 7.76 -12.26 -15.36
C GLY A 198 7.42 -12.17 -16.84
N ALA A 199 7.40 -10.95 -17.41
CA ALA A 199 7.15 -10.76 -18.83
C ALA A 199 8.31 -11.32 -19.70
N ALA A 200 9.55 -11.11 -19.26
CA ALA A 200 10.72 -11.66 -19.93
C ALA A 200 10.70 -13.19 -19.91
N GLU A 201 10.52 -13.80 -18.74
CA GLU A 201 10.45 -15.26 -18.59
C GLU A 201 9.27 -15.87 -19.36
N SER A 202 8.08 -15.25 -19.27
CA SER A 202 6.92 -15.75 -20.00
C SER A 202 7.06 -15.68 -21.51
N ALA A 203 7.82 -14.71 -22.03
CA ALA A 203 8.13 -14.63 -23.46
C ALA A 203 9.04 -15.78 -23.93
N GLU A 204 9.88 -16.32 -23.04
CA GLU A 204 10.81 -17.41 -23.37
C GLU A 204 10.18 -18.79 -23.17
N VAL A 205 9.49 -19.01 -22.03
CA VAL A 205 8.99 -20.34 -21.64
C VAL A 205 7.48 -20.46 -21.59
N GLY A 206 6.75 -19.40 -21.96
CA GLY A 206 5.28 -19.38 -22.07
C GLY A 206 4.53 -19.11 -20.78
N LYS A 207 5.20 -19.03 -19.64
CA LYS A 207 4.61 -18.71 -18.31
C LYS A 207 5.69 -18.20 -17.37
N SER A 208 5.27 -17.56 -16.26
CA SER A 208 6.19 -17.13 -15.21
C SER A 208 5.55 -17.23 -13.82
N ILE A 209 6.35 -17.68 -12.85
CA ILE A 209 5.99 -17.70 -11.44
C ILE A 209 6.02 -16.28 -10.83
N TYR A 210 6.81 -15.36 -11.37
CA TYR A 210 6.88 -13.96 -10.89
C TYR A 210 5.52 -13.27 -10.85
N PHE A 211 4.60 -13.63 -11.75
CA PHE A 211 3.25 -13.08 -11.76
C PHE A 211 2.35 -13.58 -10.62
N MET A 212 2.78 -14.62 -9.90
CA MET A 212 2.00 -15.25 -8.84
C MET A 212 2.45 -14.83 -7.44
N LEU A 213 3.73 -14.46 -7.26
CA LEU A 213 4.33 -14.23 -5.94
C LEU A 213 3.62 -13.11 -5.15
N GLU A 214 3.55 -11.90 -5.72
CA GLU A 214 2.90 -10.78 -5.05
C GLU A 214 1.38 -10.92 -5.08
N ALA A 215 0.82 -11.43 -6.17
CA ALA A 215 -0.63 -11.56 -6.37
C ALA A 215 -1.28 -12.68 -5.54
N ASN A 216 -0.51 -13.48 -4.81
CA ASN A 216 -1.00 -14.57 -3.97
C ASN A 216 -1.95 -14.08 -2.86
N PRO A 217 -3.27 -14.42 -2.90
CA PRO A 217 -4.23 -13.96 -1.89
C PRO A 217 -4.25 -14.81 -0.63
N GLY A 218 -3.59 -15.96 -0.62
CA GLY A 218 -3.67 -16.98 0.44
C GLY A 218 -3.32 -16.44 1.83
N PRO A 219 -2.14 -15.79 2.02
CA PRO A 219 -1.75 -15.25 3.32
C PRO A 219 -2.76 -14.25 3.88
N GLY A 220 -3.20 -13.29 3.05
CA GLY A 220 -4.17 -12.26 3.46
C GLY A 220 -5.53 -12.84 3.82
N LEU A 221 -6.04 -13.77 3.02
CA LEU A 221 -7.31 -14.44 3.31
C LEU A 221 -7.23 -15.25 4.61
N GLY A 222 -6.17 -16.02 4.80
CA GLY A 222 -5.94 -16.78 6.02
C GLY A 222 -5.88 -15.90 7.27
N LEU A 223 -5.19 -14.76 7.19
CA LEU A 223 -5.13 -13.77 8.25
C LEU A 223 -6.53 -13.22 8.59
N LEU A 224 -7.28 -12.78 7.60
CA LEU A 224 -8.62 -12.20 7.79
C LEU A 224 -9.59 -13.23 8.36
N LEU A 225 -9.54 -14.49 7.93
CA LEU A 225 -10.32 -15.58 8.49
C LEU A 225 -9.96 -15.82 9.96
N ALA A 226 -8.67 -15.80 10.31
CA ALA A 226 -8.22 -15.93 11.69
C ALA A 226 -8.78 -14.79 12.57
N TYR A 227 -8.76 -13.56 12.08
CA TYR A 227 -9.38 -12.42 12.80
C TYR A 227 -10.90 -12.58 12.93
N TRP A 228 -11.57 -13.06 11.90
CA TRP A 228 -13.02 -13.28 11.96
C TRP A 228 -13.41 -14.31 13.01
N PHE A 229 -12.74 -15.46 13.04
CA PHE A 229 -13.07 -16.53 13.96
C PHE A 229 -12.54 -16.31 15.37
N ALA A 230 -11.27 -15.94 15.51
CA ALA A 230 -10.54 -15.87 16.77
C ALA A 230 -10.18 -14.47 17.24
N GLY A 231 -10.41 -13.43 16.44
CA GLY A 231 -10.13 -12.05 16.79
C GLY A 231 -11.10 -11.45 17.80
N SER A 232 -10.87 -10.19 18.17
CA SER A 232 -11.70 -9.43 19.10
C SER A 232 -11.91 -7.99 18.66
N GLY A 233 -12.90 -7.33 19.24
CA GLY A 233 -13.20 -5.91 19.03
C GLY A 233 -13.40 -5.54 17.56
N MET A 234 -12.94 -4.36 17.20
CA MET A 234 -13.08 -3.77 15.86
C MET A 234 -12.48 -4.66 14.76
N TRP A 235 -11.34 -5.31 15.01
CA TRP A 235 -10.66 -6.16 14.04
C TRP A 235 -11.51 -7.38 13.64
N LYS A 236 -12.17 -8.01 14.61
CA LYS A 236 -13.11 -9.09 14.35
C LYS A 236 -14.33 -8.60 13.57
N ALA A 237 -14.89 -7.45 13.96
CA ALA A 237 -16.09 -6.91 13.34
C ALA A 237 -15.87 -6.48 11.88
N SER A 238 -14.70 -5.96 11.54
CA SER A 238 -14.37 -5.53 10.17
C SER A 238 -13.90 -6.65 9.25
N ALA A 239 -13.43 -7.78 9.80
CA ALA A 239 -12.84 -8.86 9.02
C ALA A 239 -13.77 -9.45 7.93
N PRO A 240 -15.08 -9.69 8.15
CA PRO A 240 -15.96 -10.20 7.08
C PRO A 240 -16.04 -9.28 5.86
N GLY A 241 -16.16 -7.97 6.08
CA GLY A 241 -16.14 -6.98 4.99
C GLY A 241 -14.79 -6.95 4.27
N SER A 242 -13.70 -7.03 5.01
CA SER A 242 -12.34 -7.10 4.43
C SER A 242 -12.12 -8.38 3.63
N ILE A 243 -12.68 -9.52 4.05
CA ILE A 243 -12.64 -10.78 3.29
C ILE A 243 -13.32 -10.62 1.94
N ILE A 244 -14.51 -10.01 1.91
CA ILE A 244 -15.24 -9.77 0.66
C ILE A 244 -14.39 -8.93 -0.30
N ILE A 245 -13.82 -7.83 0.18
CA ILE A 245 -12.98 -6.93 -0.62
C ILE A 245 -11.70 -7.63 -1.08
N HIS A 246 -11.07 -8.40 -0.20
CA HIS A 246 -9.84 -9.12 -0.53
C HIS A 246 -10.12 -10.27 -1.51
N PHE A 247 -11.09 -11.12 -1.22
CA PHE A 247 -11.35 -12.33 -1.99
C PHE A 247 -12.05 -12.06 -3.32
N PHE A 248 -13.10 -11.25 -3.35
CA PHE A 248 -13.84 -10.94 -4.58
C PHE A 248 -13.29 -9.70 -5.30
N GLY A 249 -12.71 -8.74 -4.58
CA GLY A 249 -12.13 -7.54 -5.16
C GLY A 249 -10.64 -7.68 -5.49
N GLY A 250 -9.96 -8.69 -4.95
CA GLY A 250 -8.52 -8.91 -5.15
C GLY A 250 -7.62 -7.84 -4.51
N ILE A 251 -8.12 -7.09 -3.53
CA ILE A 251 -7.41 -5.95 -2.95
C ILE A 251 -6.63 -6.39 -1.72
N HIS A 252 -5.31 -6.43 -1.84
CA HIS A 252 -4.42 -6.85 -0.76
C HIS A 252 -4.28 -5.79 0.34
N GLU A 253 -4.29 -4.52 0.00
CA GLU A 253 -4.14 -3.38 0.90
C GLU A 253 -5.14 -3.41 2.06
N ILE A 254 -6.28 -4.09 1.89
CA ILE A 254 -7.31 -4.17 2.92
C ILE A 254 -6.87 -4.96 4.16
N TYR A 255 -5.95 -5.91 4.05
CA TYR A 255 -5.46 -6.66 5.20
C TYR A 255 -4.17 -6.09 5.83
N PHE A 256 -3.42 -5.22 5.14
CA PHE A 256 -2.18 -4.66 5.66
C PHE A 256 -2.34 -3.98 7.04
N PRO A 257 -3.42 -3.21 7.30
CA PRO A 257 -3.66 -2.63 8.62
C PRO A 257 -3.75 -3.65 9.76
N TYR A 258 -4.23 -4.87 9.49
CA TYR A 258 -4.33 -5.94 10.49
C TYR A 258 -2.95 -6.45 10.90
N VAL A 259 -2.02 -6.55 9.95
CA VAL A 259 -0.62 -6.91 10.25
C VAL A 259 0.07 -5.76 10.97
N LEU A 260 -0.10 -4.51 10.51
CA LEU A 260 0.51 -3.33 11.15
C LEU A 260 0.05 -3.16 12.61
N ALA A 261 -1.23 -3.41 12.90
CA ALA A 261 -1.76 -3.36 14.27
C ALA A 261 -1.15 -4.45 15.17
N HIS A 262 -0.84 -5.61 14.62
CA HIS A 262 -0.24 -6.74 15.32
C HIS A 262 0.96 -7.28 14.52
N PRO A 263 2.12 -6.60 14.56
CA PRO A 263 3.25 -6.88 13.68
C PRO A 263 3.82 -8.30 13.74
N ILE A 264 3.54 -9.04 14.81
CA ILE A 264 3.89 -10.47 14.92
C ILE A 264 3.21 -11.32 13.83
N MET A 265 2.09 -10.85 13.28
CA MET A 265 1.36 -11.53 12.21
C MET A 265 2.16 -11.64 10.91
N ILE A 266 3.23 -10.85 10.74
CA ILE A 266 4.14 -10.99 9.60
C ILE A 266 4.71 -12.42 9.50
N ILE A 267 4.92 -13.09 10.63
CA ILE A 267 5.39 -14.48 10.64
C ILE A 267 4.35 -15.42 10.02
N ALA A 268 3.06 -15.16 10.28
CA ALA A 268 1.98 -15.93 9.66
C ALA A 268 1.87 -15.64 8.15
N MET A 269 2.12 -14.38 7.75
CA MET A 269 2.16 -14.00 6.34
C MET A 269 3.30 -14.73 5.61
N TRP A 270 4.51 -14.72 6.18
CA TRP A 270 5.65 -15.49 5.64
C TRP A 270 5.36 -16.99 5.55
N ALA A 271 4.78 -17.59 6.60
CA ALA A 271 4.44 -19.00 6.58
C ALA A 271 3.39 -19.34 5.50
N GLY A 272 2.40 -18.47 5.32
CA GLY A 272 1.38 -18.61 4.28
C GLY A 272 1.94 -18.48 2.88
N GLY A 273 2.74 -17.44 2.63
CA GLY A 273 3.36 -17.17 1.35
C GLY A 273 4.35 -18.26 0.95
N VAL A 274 5.31 -18.57 1.82
CA VAL A 274 6.28 -19.66 1.60
C VAL A 274 5.58 -20.99 1.31
N SER A 275 4.48 -21.30 2.01
CA SER A 275 3.72 -22.52 1.75
C SER A 275 3.05 -22.54 0.38
N ALA A 276 2.52 -21.41 -0.05
CA ALA A 276 1.92 -21.28 -1.39
C ALA A 276 2.98 -21.34 -2.49
N ASP A 277 4.10 -20.68 -2.33
CA ASP A 277 5.19 -20.70 -3.28
C ASP A 277 5.80 -22.11 -3.42
N LEU A 278 5.92 -22.84 -2.31
CA LEU A 278 6.29 -24.27 -2.35
C LEU A 278 5.31 -25.08 -3.19
N TRP A 279 4.02 -24.79 -3.07
CA TRP A 279 3.00 -25.45 -3.89
C TRP A 279 3.12 -25.05 -5.35
N PHE A 280 3.34 -23.78 -5.66
CA PHE A 280 3.52 -23.30 -7.04
C PHE A 280 4.72 -23.94 -7.71
N VAL A 281 5.85 -24.04 -7.00
CA VAL A 281 7.04 -24.75 -7.50
C VAL A 281 6.76 -26.24 -7.69
N ALA A 282 6.13 -26.90 -6.72
CA ALA A 282 5.85 -28.35 -6.80
C ALA A 282 4.86 -28.71 -7.92
N THR A 283 3.98 -27.80 -8.30
CA THR A 283 2.99 -27.99 -9.37
C THR A 283 3.43 -27.39 -10.70
N ASP A 284 4.63 -26.82 -10.78
CA ASP A 284 5.12 -26.08 -11.94
C ASP A 284 4.12 -25.00 -12.41
N ALA A 285 3.52 -24.30 -11.44
CA ALA A 285 2.53 -23.27 -11.70
C ALA A 285 3.16 -21.97 -12.21
N GLY A 286 2.46 -21.29 -13.12
CA GLY A 286 2.89 -20.01 -13.65
C GLY A 286 1.77 -19.37 -14.46
N LEU A 287 1.79 -18.04 -14.59
CA LEU A 287 0.84 -17.29 -15.40
C LEU A 287 1.52 -16.82 -16.70
N VAL A 288 0.73 -16.68 -17.76
CA VAL A 288 1.19 -16.17 -19.06
C VAL A 288 1.43 -14.64 -19.01
N GLY A 289 0.75 -13.94 -18.14
CA GLY A 289 0.85 -12.49 -17.97
C GLY A 289 0.45 -12.07 -16.57
N PRO A 290 0.67 -10.80 -16.20
CA PRO A 290 0.26 -10.29 -14.91
C PRO A 290 -1.26 -10.39 -14.80
N ALA A 291 -1.74 -11.19 -13.86
CA ALA A 291 -3.15 -11.23 -13.56
C ALA A 291 -3.58 -9.88 -12.97
N SER A 292 -4.69 -9.33 -13.43
CA SER A 292 -5.34 -8.30 -12.64
C SER A 292 -5.71 -8.91 -11.29
N VAL A 293 -5.39 -8.24 -10.21
CA VAL A 293 -5.53 -8.71 -8.83
C VAL A 293 -6.93 -9.28 -8.53
N SER A 294 -7.96 -8.84 -9.25
CA SER A 294 -9.34 -9.30 -9.12
C SER A 294 -9.62 -10.73 -9.59
N TYR A 295 -8.72 -11.38 -10.30
CA TYR A 295 -9.01 -12.65 -10.98
C TYR A 295 -8.04 -13.79 -10.70
N THR A 296 -6.95 -13.57 -9.99
CA THR A 296 -5.94 -14.60 -9.71
C THR A 296 -6.50 -15.85 -9.01
N HIS A 297 -7.60 -15.71 -8.31
CA HIS A 297 -8.24 -16.80 -7.58
C HIS A 297 -9.57 -17.28 -8.19
N LEU A 298 -10.12 -16.56 -9.19
CA LEU A 298 -11.35 -16.95 -9.89
C LEU A 298 -11.08 -17.63 -11.24
N THR A 299 -9.92 -17.42 -11.82
CA THR A 299 -9.47 -18.13 -13.00
C THR A 299 -8.55 -19.27 -12.58
N LEU A 300 -9.09 -20.44 -12.32
CA LEU A 300 -8.35 -21.67 -12.52
C LEU A 300 -7.72 -21.62 -13.92
N PRO A 301 -6.52 -22.20 -14.13
CA PRO A 301 -5.86 -22.19 -15.44
C PRO A 301 -6.77 -22.91 -16.44
N THR A 302 -7.70 -22.19 -17.03
CA THR A 302 -8.37 -22.64 -18.22
C THR A 302 -7.43 -22.28 -19.36
N ASN A 303 -6.69 -23.30 -19.84
CA ASN A 303 -6.16 -23.28 -21.18
C ASN A 303 -7.27 -22.82 -22.12
N ARG A 304 -7.26 -21.58 -22.49
CA ARG A 304 -7.93 -21.07 -23.67
C ARG A 304 -6.97 -20.18 -24.39
N GLU A 305 -6.31 -20.83 -25.37
CA GLU A 305 -5.79 -20.20 -26.55
C GLU A 305 -6.80 -19.16 -27.07
N VAL A 306 -6.37 -17.91 -27.21
CA VAL A 306 -6.64 -17.10 -28.40
C VAL A 306 -5.40 -16.29 -28.69
#